data_b4a66ed033e75e4f67ddbd2718c84de6
#
_entry.id   b4a66ed033e75e4f67ddbd2718c84de6
#
_cell.length_a   1.000
_cell.length_b   1.000
_cell.length_c   1.000
_cell.angle_alpha   90.00
_cell.angle_beta   90.00
_cell.angle_gamma   90.00
#
_symmetry.space_group_name_H-M   'P 1'
#
loop_
_entity.id
_entity.type
_entity.pdbx_description
1 polymer ?
#
loop_
_entity_poly.entity_id
_entity_poly.type
_entity_poly.pdbx_seq_one_letter_code
_entity_poly.pdbx_strand_id
1 'polypeptide(L)' 'KLLDLNKLKELEAKGMRRIVVENSIVTSSAEEYAKEKNIEIIKRR' A
#
# COMPACT_ATOMS: atom_id res chain seq x y z
N LYS A 1 -3.31 -10.61 6.82
CA LYS A 1 -3.90 -9.62 5.94
C LYS A 1 -3.07 -9.43 4.68
N LEU A 2 -3.72 -9.03 3.63
CA LEU A 2 -3.05 -8.87 2.35
C LEU A 2 -3.33 -7.47 1.80
N LEU A 3 -2.26 -6.77 1.48
CA LEU A 3 -2.39 -5.49 0.81
C LEU A 3 -2.10 -5.70 -0.67
N ASP A 4 -3.16 -5.70 -1.46
CA ASP A 4 -3.00 -5.90 -2.90
C ASP A 4 -3.23 -4.59 -3.64
N LEU A 5 -3.11 -4.66 -4.96
CA LEU A 5 -3.22 -3.46 -5.78
C LEU A 5 -4.59 -2.80 -5.64
N ASN A 6 -5.65 -3.59 -5.59
CA ASN A 6 -6.99 -3.04 -5.48
C ASN A 6 -7.17 -2.27 -4.18
N LYS A 7 -6.66 -2.83 -3.09
CA LYS A 7 -6.75 -2.17 -1.81
C LYS A 7 -5.96 -0.87 -1.80
N LEU A 8 -4.79 -0.90 -2.40
CA LEU A 8 -3.95 0.29 -2.45
C LEU A 8 -4.59 1.39 -3.29
N LYS A 9 -5.20 1.01 -4.39
CA LYS A 9 -5.91 1.98 -5.22
C LYS A 9 -7.04 2.65 -4.45
N GLU A 10 -7.73 1.86 -3.65
CA GLU A 10 -8.82 2.37 -2.82
C GLU A 10 -8.31 3.41 -1.84
N LEU A 11 -7.20 3.11 -1.18
CA LEU A 11 -6.62 4.02 -0.20
C LEU A 11 -6.12 5.29 -0.86
N GLU A 12 -5.54 5.16 -2.04
CA GLU A 12 -5.07 6.34 -2.76
C GLU A 12 -6.24 7.24 -3.17
N ALA A 13 -7.36 6.62 -3.56
CA ALA A 13 -8.54 7.38 -3.94
C ALA A 13 -9.07 8.21 -2.79
N LYS A 14 -8.78 7.78 -1.55
CA LYS A 14 -9.16 8.53 -0.37
C LYS A 14 -8.15 9.60 0.00
N GLY A 15 -7.10 9.74 -0.78
CA GLY A 15 -6.09 10.75 -0.54
C GLY A 15 -4.98 10.33 0.40
N MET A 16 -4.88 9.05 0.70
CA MET A 16 -3.87 8.56 1.63
C MET A 16 -2.54 8.37 0.91
N ARG A 17 -1.49 8.94 1.48
CA ARG A 17 -0.17 8.82 0.89
C ARG A 17 0.78 8.04 1.76
N ARG A 18 0.39 7.74 2.99
CA ARG A 18 1.21 6.96 3.91
C ARG A 18 0.35 5.86 4.49
N ILE A 19 0.80 4.65 4.31
CA ILE A 19 0.03 3.49 4.73
C ILE A 19 0.89 2.66 5.66
N VAL A 20 0.39 2.39 6.87
CA VAL A 20 1.07 1.56 7.84
C VAL A 20 0.41 0.18 7.83
N VAL A 21 1.23 -0.84 7.61
CA VAL A 21 0.73 -2.21 7.58
C VAL A 21 1.41 -3.01 8.68
N GLU A 22 0.64 -3.85 9.35
CA GLU A 22 1.13 -4.71 10.42
C GLU A 22 0.84 -6.15 10.09
N ASN A 23 1.88 -6.97 10.09
CA ASN A 23 1.72 -8.40 9.82
C ASN A 23 0.97 -8.65 8.52
N SER A 24 1.18 -7.80 7.54
CA SER A 24 0.48 -7.90 6.27
C SER A 24 1.47 -8.21 5.17
N ILE A 25 0.98 -8.91 4.16
CA ILE A 25 1.76 -9.19 2.98
C ILE A 25 1.41 -8.16 1.92
N VAL A 26 2.45 -7.52 1.38
CA VAL A 26 2.26 -6.53 0.32
C VAL A 26 2.67 -7.17 -0.99
N THR A 27 1.75 -7.20 -1.95
CA THR A 27 2.04 -7.81 -3.24
C THR A 27 3.03 -6.94 -4.03
N SER A 28 3.72 -7.56 -4.97
CA SER A 28 4.66 -6.82 -5.81
C SER A 28 3.96 -5.72 -6.58
N SER A 29 2.77 -6.01 -7.09
CA SER A 29 2.01 -5.02 -7.83
C SER A 29 1.68 -3.82 -6.96
N ALA A 30 1.29 -4.07 -5.71
CA ALA A 30 0.97 -2.98 -4.80
C ALA A 30 2.20 -2.13 -4.51
N GLU A 31 3.35 -2.79 -4.32
CA GLU A 31 4.58 -2.05 -4.05
C GLU A 31 4.96 -1.16 -5.22
N GLU A 32 4.85 -1.69 -6.43
CA GLU A 32 5.18 -0.92 -7.61
C GLU A 32 4.23 0.26 -7.79
N TYR A 33 2.96 0.01 -7.55
CA TYR A 33 1.97 1.07 -7.66
C TYR A 33 2.26 2.18 -6.65
N ALA A 34 2.60 1.80 -5.43
CA ALA A 34 2.92 2.79 -4.40
C ALA A 34 4.13 3.61 -4.80
N LYS A 35 5.13 2.96 -5.38
CA LYS A 35 6.33 3.65 -5.83
C LYS A 35 5.99 4.69 -6.91
N GLU A 36 5.17 4.29 -7.86
CA GLU A 36 4.80 5.17 -8.95
C GLU A 36 3.99 6.37 -8.49
N LYS A 37 3.17 6.15 -7.48
CA LYS A 37 2.29 7.21 -6.98
C LYS A 37 2.87 7.94 -5.78
N ASN A 38 4.12 7.64 -5.43
CA ASN A 38 4.79 8.26 -4.28
C ASN A 38 4.04 8.00 -2.98
N ILE A 39 3.52 6.79 -2.84
CA ILE A 39 2.85 6.38 -1.62
C ILE A 39 3.86 5.64 -0.76
N GLU A 40 3.94 6.02 0.50
CA GLU A 40 4.86 5.39 1.43
C GLU A 40 4.18 4.24 2.14
N ILE A 41 4.77 3.06 2.05
CA ILE A 41 4.26 1.89 2.75
C ILE A 41 5.20 1.58 3.90
N ILE A 42 4.70 1.67 5.12
CA ILE A 42 5.48 1.42 6.32
C ILE A 42 5.09 0.05 6.84
N LYS A 43 6.06 -0.84 6.85
CA LYS A 43 5.84 -2.20 7.33
C LYS A 43 6.26 -2.29 8.77
N ARG A 44 5.33 -2.71 9.61
CA ARG A 44 5.60 -2.89 11.04
C ARG A 44 5.31 -4.32 11.42
N ARG A 45 5.91 -4.76 12.51
CA ARG A 45 5.68 -6.10 13.01
C ARG A 45 4.64 -6.10 14.08
#